data_94bf10aae02951b48647b34f92e33519
#
_entry.id   94bf10aae02951b48647b34f92e33519
#
_cell.length_a   1.000
_cell.length_b   1.000
_cell.length_c   1.000
_cell.angle_alpha   90.00
_cell.angle_beta   90.00
_cell.angle_gamma   90.00
#
_symmetry.space_group_name_H-M   'P 1'
#
loop_
_entity.id
_entity.type
_entity.pdbx_description
1 polymer ?
#
loop_
_entity_poly.entity_id
_entity_poly.type
_entity_poly.pdbx_seq_one_letter_code
_entity_poly.pdbx_strand_id
1 'polypeptide(L)'
;MLTQYVTVLQGTLAPALLIMALNVMLTVGEGRDKPLSAYWRLAGFIIGFAGAIAFAALRASAMINQRTFVNYPTLWCCVIFDIAVFVIALFARRITTNWHDHRALLDIANLIGALAIAATTFRALPDVILRLTIFVEPGDPIFTSDMLLRALGFALGAATAIVAALIFRTMRSTAIRWSFTTAVLLLIALLFVSHFTDLAQILQSKRIVHFPTEAFLALVWCINHQRHMVIAMVLVFIIPVIASIVMGFKIKPEGANEAIVRSHIAFRRRAKAAGAWSLVAMIGITFALTYGVAQTKKVITLSPPEDYSLSDGVATIKFSQINDGHLHRFQYKAKDGTVMRFIIIKKNGGAYGVGLDACDNCGDAGYYEKDGKIICKKCDVAINLATIGFKGGCNPVPFDYQVESGKIVIKTSTLDALSTHFQ
;
A
#
# COMPACT_ATOMS: atom_id res chain seq x y z
N MET A 1 -7.92 11.80 1.25
CA MET A 1 -6.53 12.28 1.27
C MET A 1 -5.56 11.28 1.90
N LEU A 2 -5.67 10.96 3.19
CA LEU A 2 -4.70 10.11 3.92
C LEU A 2 -4.52 8.72 3.30
N THR A 3 -5.59 8.05 2.90
CA THR A 3 -5.53 6.72 2.25
C THR A 3 -4.72 6.74 0.96
N GLN A 4 -4.90 7.76 0.11
CA GLN A 4 -4.12 7.92 -1.12
C GLN A 4 -2.64 8.19 -0.78
N TYR A 5 -2.38 9.08 0.16
CA TYR A 5 -1.03 9.41 0.60
C TYR A 5 -0.24 8.18 1.05
N VAL A 6 -0.76 7.40 1.99
CA VAL A 6 -0.03 6.24 2.54
C VAL A 6 0.14 5.11 1.52
N THR A 7 -0.86 4.91 0.64
CA THR A 7 -0.78 3.86 -0.39
C THR A 7 0.24 4.21 -1.48
N VAL A 8 0.22 5.46 -1.95
CA VAL A 8 1.18 5.95 -2.95
C VAL A 8 2.59 5.98 -2.39
N LEU A 9 2.77 6.48 -1.16
CA LEU A 9 4.05 6.46 -0.47
C LEU A 9 4.62 5.04 -0.38
N GLN A 10 3.83 4.07 0.08
CA GLN A 10 4.25 2.67 0.18
C GLN A 10 4.68 2.10 -1.18
N GLY A 11 3.92 2.38 -2.26
CA GLY A 11 4.20 1.84 -3.60
C GLY A 11 5.38 2.52 -4.32
N THR A 12 5.73 3.75 -3.96
CA THR A 12 6.79 4.53 -4.64
C THR A 12 8.14 4.50 -3.92
N LEU A 13 8.19 4.13 -2.64
CA LEU A 13 9.43 4.12 -1.84
C LEU A 13 10.48 3.15 -2.40
N ALA A 14 10.12 1.92 -2.69
CA ALA A 14 11.05 0.90 -3.16
C ALA A 14 11.80 1.33 -4.44
N PRO A 15 11.14 1.72 -5.55
CA PRO A 15 11.84 2.20 -6.74
C PRO A 15 12.63 3.50 -6.48
N ALA A 16 12.12 4.44 -5.69
CA ALA A 16 12.84 5.67 -5.38
C ALA A 16 14.16 5.41 -4.62
N LEU A 17 14.14 4.52 -3.63
CA LEU A 17 15.33 4.13 -2.87
C LEU A 17 16.33 3.36 -3.72
N LEU A 18 15.88 2.45 -4.60
CA LEU A 18 16.75 1.71 -5.51
C LEU A 18 17.47 2.66 -6.49
N ILE A 19 16.71 3.57 -7.11
CA ILE A 19 17.26 4.59 -8.02
C ILE A 19 18.31 5.43 -7.30
N MET A 20 18.01 5.91 -6.11
CA MET A 20 18.93 6.69 -5.29
C MET A 20 20.20 5.87 -4.96
N ALA A 21 20.04 4.64 -4.48
CA ALA A 21 21.14 3.76 -4.10
C ALA A 21 22.10 3.50 -5.26
N LEU A 22 21.59 3.11 -6.43
CA LEU A 22 22.41 2.86 -7.62
C LEU A 22 23.08 4.13 -8.16
N ASN A 23 22.38 5.28 -8.10
CA ASN A 23 22.99 6.55 -8.47
C ASN A 23 24.12 6.96 -7.52
N VAL A 24 24.02 6.64 -6.23
CA VAL A 24 25.12 6.91 -5.29
C VAL A 24 26.28 5.96 -5.50
N MET A 25 26.02 4.66 -5.71
CA MET A 25 27.07 3.63 -5.78
C MET A 25 27.86 3.67 -7.09
N LEU A 26 27.20 3.97 -8.22
CA LEU A 26 27.79 3.87 -9.57
C LEU A 26 28.09 5.24 -10.21
N THR A 27 28.02 6.35 -9.46
CA THR A 27 28.39 7.64 -10.02
C THR A 27 29.91 7.82 -10.00
N VAL A 28 30.47 8.04 -11.18
CA VAL A 28 31.87 8.36 -11.44
C VAL A 28 31.97 9.55 -12.40
N GLY A 29 33.10 10.23 -12.39
CA GLY A 29 33.38 11.37 -13.26
C GLY A 29 32.48 12.59 -13.00
N GLU A 30 32.91 13.76 -13.40
CA GLU A 30 32.16 15.01 -13.32
C GLU A 30 32.20 15.72 -14.68
N GLY A 31 31.14 16.43 -15.01
CA GLY A 31 31.06 17.21 -16.25
C GLY A 31 31.27 16.34 -17.50
N ARG A 32 32.28 16.68 -18.34
CA ARG A 32 32.58 16.01 -19.59
C ARG A 32 33.23 14.62 -19.43
N ASP A 33 33.78 14.33 -18.25
CA ASP A 33 34.38 13.03 -17.94
C ASP A 33 33.35 11.96 -17.53
N LYS A 34 32.07 12.34 -17.41
CA LYS A 34 31.01 11.42 -17.04
C LYS A 34 30.70 10.44 -18.17
N PRO A 35 30.73 9.10 -17.94
CA PRO A 35 30.45 8.13 -18.99
C PRO A 35 29.00 8.18 -19.45
N LEU A 36 28.74 7.98 -20.74
CA LEU A 36 27.40 7.94 -21.31
C LEU A 36 26.51 6.87 -20.66
N SER A 37 27.09 5.72 -20.28
CA SER A 37 26.38 4.64 -19.60
C SER A 37 25.74 5.06 -18.27
N ALA A 38 26.22 6.13 -17.62
CA ALA A 38 25.61 6.68 -16.42
C ALA A 38 24.17 7.18 -16.66
N TYR A 39 23.83 7.57 -17.89
CA TYR A 39 22.47 8.01 -18.26
C TYR A 39 21.51 6.83 -18.52
N TRP A 40 22.03 5.61 -18.72
CA TRP A 40 21.19 4.43 -18.95
C TRP A 40 20.27 4.14 -17.75
N ARG A 41 20.70 4.48 -16.52
CA ARG A 41 19.84 4.35 -15.33
C ARG A 41 18.60 5.25 -15.39
N LEU A 42 18.75 6.47 -15.94
CA LEU A 42 17.63 7.36 -16.20
C LEU A 42 16.73 6.79 -17.32
N ALA A 43 17.32 6.27 -18.39
CA ALA A 43 16.58 5.61 -19.47
C ALA A 43 15.80 4.40 -18.93
N GLY A 44 16.42 3.58 -18.05
CA GLY A 44 15.74 2.47 -17.38
C GLY A 44 14.52 2.92 -16.58
N PHE A 45 14.64 4.01 -15.84
CA PHE A 45 13.48 4.59 -15.13
C PHE A 45 12.38 5.04 -16.10
N ILE A 46 12.73 5.77 -17.17
CA ILE A 46 11.75 6.26 -18.16
C ILE A 46 11.03 5.09 -18.83
N ILE A 47 11.76 4.04 -19.26
CA ILE A 47 11.19 2.84 -19.89
C ILE A 47 10.27 2.11 -18.90
N GLY A 48 10.72 1.88 -17.67
CA GLY A 48 9.93 1.22 -16.63
C GLY A 48 8.64 2.00 -16.30
N PHE A 49 8.75 3.33 -16.20
CA PHE A 49 7.61 4.21 -15.94
C PHE A 49 6.61 4.25 -17.10
N ALA A 50 7.09 4.40 -18.33
CA ALA A 50 6.24 4.36 -19.53
C ALA A 50 5.52 3.01 -19.66
N GLY A 51 6.25 1.89 -19.43
CA GLY A 51 5.65 0.56 -19.38
C GLY A 51 4.59 0.42 -18.28
N ALA A 52 4.86 0.98 -17.10
CA ALA A 52 3.90 0.98 -15.98
C ALA A 52 2.61 1.75 -16.33
N ILE A 53 2.71 2.89 -17.00
CA ILE A 53 1.56 3.65 -17.49
C ILE A 53 0.76 2.82 -18.52
N ALA A 54 1.46 2.24 -19.51
CA ALA A 54 0.81 1.42 -20.54
C ALA A 54 0.09 0.22 -19.90
N PHE A 55 0.74 -0.50 -18.98
CA PHE A 55 0.13 -1.64 -18.29
C PHE A 55 -1.05 -1.22 -17.40
N ALA A 56 -0.95 -0.10 -16.69
CA ALA A 56 -2.05 0.44 -15.90
C ALA A 56 -3.25 0.83 -16.79
N ALA A 57 -3.01 1.45 -17.95
CA ALA A 57 -4.06 1.80 -18.92
C ALA A 57 -4.76 0.55 -19.48
N LEU A 58 -4.00 -0.50 -19.85
CA LEU A 58 -4.55 -1.77 -20.33
C LEU A 58 -5.37 -2.50 -19.26
N ARG A 59 -5.01 -2.35 -17.98
CA ARG A 59 -5.82 -2.86 -16.86
C ARG A 59 -7.08 -2.03 -16.62
N ALA A 60 -6.95 -0.70 -16.68
CA ALA A 60 -8.08 0.21 -16.49
C ALA A 60 -9.15 0.04 -17.60
N SER A 61 -8.72 -0.26 -18.83
CA SER A 61 -9.61 -0.55 -19.98
C SER A 61 -10.14 -1.99 -20.00
N ALA A 62 -9.81 -2.81 -18.99
CA ALA A 62 -10.16 -4.23 -18.91
C ALA A 62 -9.64 -5.10 -20.09
N MET A 63 -8.70 -4.60 -20.90
CA MET A 63 -8.03 -5.40 -21.93
C MET A 63 -7.16 -6.50 -21.34
N ILE A 64 -6.58 -6.26 -20.16
CA ILE A 64 -5.82 -7.27 -19.40
C ILE A 64 -6.51 -7.51 -18.07
N ASN A 65 -7.25 -8.61 -17.97
CA ASN A 65 -7.95 -9.01 -16.74
C ASN A 65 -7.06 -9.80 -15.79
N GLN A 66 -6.12 -10.60 -16.32
CA GLN A 66 -5.21 -11.44 -15.52
C GLN A 66 -3.83 -10.80 -15.40
N ARG A 67 -3.65 -10.00 -14.34
CA ARG A 67 -2.35 -9.37 -14.05
C ARG A 67 -1.20 -10.38 -13.86
N THR A 68 -1.50 -11.62 -13.48
CA THR A 68 -0.50 -12.66 -13.24
C THR A 68 0.30 -13.00 -14.50
N PHE A 69 -0.31 -12.87 -15.70
CA PHE A 69 0.37 -13.10 -16.97
C PHE A 69 1.57 -12.16 -17.18
N VAL A 70 1.43 -10.89 -16.81
CA VAL A 70 2.49 -9.89 -16.92
C VAL A 70 3.40 -9.90 -15.67
N ASN A 71 2.82 -10.04 -14.48
CA ASN A 71 3.60 -10.00 -13.24
C ASN A 71 4.56 -11.20 -13.10
N TYR A 72 4.20 -12.36 -13.61
CA TYR A 72 5.05 -13.55 -13.51
C TYR A 72 6.43 -13.39 -14.17
N PRO A 73 6.55 -13.05 -15.47
CA PRO A 73 7.85 -12.80 -16.09
C PRO A 73 8.55 -11.58 -15.50
N THR A 74 7.82 -10.53 -15.12
CA THR A 74 8.40 -9.33 -14.51
C THR A 74 9.08 -9.64 -13.17
N LEU A 75 8.46 -10.48 -12.33
CA LEU A 75 9.04 -10.87 -11.04
C LEU A 75 10.30 -11.73 -11.21
N TRP A 76 10.36 -12.59 -12.22
CA TRP A 76 11.60 -13.29 -12.56
C TRP A 76 12.72 -12.29 -12.93
N CYS A 77 12.41 -11.30 -13.74
CA CYS A 77 13.37 -10.23 -14.06
C CYS A 77 13.81 -9.48 -12.79
N CYS A 78 12.86 -9.10 -11.89
CA CYS A 78 13.20 -8.42 -10.65
C CYS A 78 14.15 -9.27 -9.79
N VAL A 79 13.83 -10.53 -9.53
CA VAL A 79 14.64 -11.43 -8.70
C VAL A 79 16.06 -11.62 -9.29
N ILE A 80 16.18 -11.82 -10.61
CA ILE A 80 17.49 -11.96 -11.29
C ILE A 80 18.28 -10.66 -11.16
N PHE A 81 17.67 -9.52 -11.43
CA PHE A 81 18.36 -8.24 -11.37
C PHE A 81 18.67 -7.80 -9.93
N ASP A 82 17.87 -8.16 -8.94
CA ASP A 82 18.18 -7.90 -7.52
C ASP A 82 19.48 -8.63 -7.13
N ILE A 83 19.64 -9.90 -7.51
CA ILE A 83 20.88 -10.66 -7.28
C ILE A 83 22.06 -10.00 -8.00
N ALA A 84 21.89 -9.65 -9.28
CA ALA A 84 22.95 -9.03 -10.06
C ALA A 84 23.37 -7.67 -9.49
N VAL A 85 22.42 -6.84 -9.08
CA VAL A 85 22.68 -5.53 -8.46
C VAL A 85 23.30 -5.69 -7.07
N PHE A 86 22.93 -6.72 -6.31
CA PHE A 86 23.56 -7.04 -5.03
C PHE A 86 25.06 -7.32 -5.22
N VAL A 87 25.42 -8.15 -6.21
CA VAL A 87 26.81 -8.44 -6.56
C VAL A 87 27.53 -7.16 -7.01
N ILE A 88 26.91 -6.34 -7.86
CA ILE A 88 27.48 -5.05 -8.29
C ILE A 88 27.73 -4.15 -7.08
N ALA A 89 26.81 -4.07 -6.13
CA ALA A 89 26.95 -3.24 -4.93
C ALA A 89 28.11 -3.71 -4.04
N LEU A 90 28.33 -5.03 -3.91
CA LEU A 90 29.50 -5.58 -3.22
C LEU A 90 30.82 -5.11 -3.84
N PHE A 91 30.90 -5.10 -5.18
CA PHE A 91 32.10 -4.74 -5.92
C PHE A 91 32.12 -3.29 -6.43
N ALA A 92 31.12 -2.47 -6.07
CA ALA A 92 30.97 -1.10 -6.57
C ALA A 92 32.22 -0.25 -6.37
N ARG A 93 32.95 -0.44 -5.27
CA ARG A 93 34.22 0.26 -5.03
C ARG A 93 35.28 -0.11 -6.08
N ARG A 94 35.43 -1.38 -6.42
CA ARG A 94 36.39 -1.84 -7.44
C ARG A 94 35.98 -1.35 -8.82
N ILE A 95 34.70 -1.36 -9.14
CA ILE A 95 34.13 -0.91 -10.41
C ILE A 95 34.34 0.61 -10.61
N THR A 96 34.19 1.40 -9.53
CA THR A 96 34.25 2.88 -9.60
C THR A 96 35.65 3.45 -9.36
N THR A 97 36.56 2.72 -8.69
CA THR A 97 37.95 3.13 -8.57
C THR A 97 38.69 2.76 -9.89
N ASN A 98 39.42 3.70 -10.47
CA ASN A 98 40.13 3.52 -11.77
C ASN A 98 39.17 3.02 -12.88
N TRP A 99 37.95 3.55 -12.92
CA TRP A 99 36.91 3.13 -13.87
C TRP A 99 37.34 3.34 -15.36
N HIS A 100 38.30 4.22 -15.61
CA HIS A 100 38.87 4.40 -16.96
C HIS A 100 39.53 3.12 -17.48
N ASP A 101 40.19 2.35 -16.61
CA ASP A 101 40.87 1.10 -16.96
C ASP A 101 39.88 -0.06 -17.14
N HIS A 102 38.70 0.04 -16.51
CA HIS A 102 37.66 -1.00 -16.47
C HIS A 102 36.32 -0.48 -17.00
N ARG A 103 36.31 0.34 -18.04
CA ARG A 103 35.13 0.98 -18.59
C ARG A 103 34.00 0.01 -18.94
N ALA A 104 34.34 -1.13 -19.58
CA ALA A 104 33.37 -2.15 -19.94
C ALA A 104 32.61 -2.71 -18.71
N LEU A 105 33.32 -2.90 -17.59
CA LEU A 105 32.71 -3.40 -16.35
C LEU A 105 31.73 -2.36 -15.75
N LEU A 106 32.09 -1.08 -15.81
CA LEU A 106 31.20 0.00 -15.39
C LEU A 106 29.96 0.12 -16.30
N ASP A 107 30.15 -0.04 -17.62
CA ASP A 107 29.03 0.00 -18.59
C ASP A 107 28.08 -1.17 -18.37
N ILE A 108 28.59 -2.38 -18.11
CA ILE A 108 27.77 -3.54 -17.74
C ILE A 108 27.03 -3.28 -16.42
N ALA A 109 27.69 -2.73 -15.40
CA ALA A 109 27.07 -2.41 -14.12
C ALA A 109 25.96 -1.36 -14.29
N ASN A 110 26.16 -0.35 -15.14
CA ASN A 110 25.14 0.65 -15.45
C ASN A 110 23.97 0.05 -16.23
N LEU A 111 24.20 -0.87 -17.16
CA LEU A 111 23.15 -1.57 -17.91
C LEU A 111 22.29 -2.43 -16.98
N ILE A 112 22.92 -3.26 -16.15
CA ILE A 112 22.20 -4.09 -15.17
C ILE A 112 21.43 -3.21 -14.19
N GLY A 113 22.03 -2.11 -13.71
CA GLY A 113 21.35 -1.15 -12.86
C GLY A 113 20.14 -0.48 -13.55
N ALA A 114 20.23 -0.18 -14.84
CA ALA A 114 19.14 0.35 -15.65
C ALA A 114 17.98 -0.67 -15.77
N LEU A 115 18.32 -1.93 -16.05
CA LEU A 115 17.33 -3.01 -16.15
C LEU A 115 16.64 -3.31 -14.80
N ALA A 116 17.39 -3.30 -13.70
CA ALA A 116 16.85 -3.43 -12.35
C ALA A 116 15.87 -2.29 -12.02
N ILE A 117 16.26 -1.05 -12.31
CA ILE A 117 15.39 0.11 -12.14
C ILE A 117 14.12 -0.02 -12.98
N ALA A 118 14.27 -0.41 -14.26
CA ALA A 118 13.13 -0.57 -15.15
C ALA A 118 12.16 -1.65 -14.64
N ALA A 119 12.66 -2.82 -14.27
CA ALA A 119 11.85 -3.94 -13.78
C ALA A 119 11.14 -3.60 -12.46
N THR A 120 11.85 -3.05 -11.47
CA THR A 120 11.28 -2.65 -10.17
C THR A 120 10.24 -1.53 -10.34
N THR A 121 10.51 -0.54 -11.19
CA THR A 121 9.58 0.56 -11.49
C THR A 121 8.31 0.03 -12.18
N PHE A 122 8.49 -0.82 -13.20
CA PHE A 122 7.39 -1.47 -13.90
C PHE A 122 6.55 -2.37 -12.99
N ARG A 123 7.17 -3.06 -12.03
CA ARG A 123 6.46 -3.90 -11.05
C ARG A 123 5.67 -3.08 -10.03
N ALA A 124 6.25 -1.99 -9.53
CA ALA A 124 5.69 -1.25 -8.40
C ALA A 124 4.62 -0.22 -8.80
N LEU A 125 4.80 0.50 -9.92
CA LEU A 125 4.00 1.68 -10.22
C LEU A 125 2.62 1.45 -10.85
N PRO A 126 2.29 0.35 -11.55
CA PRO A 126 0.96 0.18 -12.13
C PRO A 126 -0.17 0.26 -11.09
N ASP A 127 0.01 -0.35 -9.92
CA ASP A 127 -0.99 -0.31 -8.84
C ASP A 127 -1.09 1.09 -8.20
N VAL A 128 -0.01 1.88 -8.24
CA VAL A 128 -0.01 3.30 -7.85
C VAL A 128 -0.76 4.14 -8.88
N ILE A 129 -0.46 3.96 -10.17
CA ILE A 129 -1.08 4.71 -11.27
C ILE A 129 -2.59 4.44 -11.33
N LEU A 130 -3.01 3.19 -11.12
CA LEU A 130 -4.42 2.83 -11.04
C LEU A 130 -5.18 3.55 -9.90
N ARG A 131 -4.49 4.13 -8.91
CA ARG A 131 -5.16 4.99 -7.92
C ARG A 131 -5.74 6.27 -8.51
N LEU A 132 -5.29 6.67 -9.69
CA LEU A 132 -5.85 7.82 -10.40
C LEU A 132 -7.30 7.55 -10.88
N THR A 133 -7.65 6.30 -11.18
CA THR A 133 -8.99 5.93 -11.65
C THR A 133 -10.07 6.02 -10.56
N ILE A 134 -9.67 6.10 -9.29
CA ILE A 134 -10.59 6.19 -8.14
C ILE A 134 -10.64 7.60 -7.53
N PHE A 135 -10.18 8.62 -8.23
CA PHE A 135 -10.28 10.01 -7.75
C PHE A 135 -11.71 10.50 -7.79
N VAL A 136 -12.45 10.13 -8.84
CA VAL A 136 -13.87 10.46 -9.02
C VAL A 136 -14.68 9.18 -8.83
N GLU A 137 -15.68 9.22 -7.96
CA GLU A 137 -16.62 8.11 -7.81
C GLU A 137 -17.68 8.13 -8.94
N PRO A 138 -18.15 6.97 -9.41
CA PRO A 138 -19.18 6.91 -10.43
C PRO A 138 -20.46 7.66 -9.95
N GLY A 139 -20.86 8.66 -10.72
CA GLY A 139 -22.03 9.49 -10.41
C GLY A 139 -21.72 10.83 -9.73
N ASP A 140 -20.50 11.03 -9.26
CA ASP A 140 -20.10 12.31 -8.69
C ASP A 140 -19.65 13.31 -9.78
N PRO A 141 -19.81 14.63 -9.58
CA PRO A 141 -19.21 15.65 -10.43
C PRO A 141 -17.68 15.50 -10.51
N ILE A 142 -17.08 15.82 -11.67
CA ILE A 142 -15.64 15.67 -11.91
C ILE A 142 -14.81 16.53 -10.93
N PHE A 143 -15.29 17.73 -10.58
CA PHE A 143 -14.58 18.66 -9.68
C PHE A 143 -15.28 18.70 -8.32
N THR A 144 -14.84 17.83 -7.41
CA THR A 144 -15.29 17.83 -6.00
C THR A 144 -14.10 18.12 -5.08
N SER A 145 -14.37 18.60 -3.86
CA SER A 145 -13.35 18.74 -2.81
C SER A 145 -12.68 17.41 -2.50
N ASP A 146 -13.44 16.30 -2.54
CA ASP A 146 -12.91 14.96 -2.31
C ASP A 146 -11.93 14.52 -3.39
N MET A 147 -12.23 14.80 -4.67
CA MET A 147 -11.31 14.55 -5.77
C MET A 147 -10.00 15.32 -5.59
N LEU A 148 -10.08 16.61 -5.26
CA LEU A 148 -8.89 17.44 -5.00
C LEU A 148 -8.07 16.92 -3.82
N LEU A 149 -8.72 16.51 -2.73
CA LEU A 149 -8.05 15.93 -1.56
C LEU A 149 -7.40 14.56 -1.89
N ARG A 150 -8.00 13.74 -2.75
CA ARG A 150 -7.42 12.48 -3.22
C ARG A 150 -6.21 12.75 -4.11
N ALA A 151 -6.30 13.70 -5.05
CA ALA A 151 -5.20 14.12 -5.89
C ALA A 151 -4.02 14.70 -5.09
N LEU A 152 -4.30 15.56 -4.09
CA LEU A 152 -3.30 16.08 -3.18
C LEU A 152 -2.60 14.96 -2.40
N GLY A 153 -3.37 14.02 -1.84
CA GLY A 153 -2.81 12.86 -1.14
C GLY A 153 -1.89 12.03 -2.02
N PHE A 154 -2.28 11.81 -3.29
CA PHE A 154 -1.47 11.11 -4.28
C PHE A 154 -0.14 11.85 -4.55
N ALA A 155 -0.22 13.15 -4.86
CA ALA A 155 0.95 13.99 -5.14
C ALA A 155 1.92 14.04 -3.94
N LEU A 156 1.39 14.23 -2.73
CA LEU A 156 2.19 14.27 -1.50
C LEU A 156 2.85 12.91 -1.21
N GLY A 157 2.17 11.78 -1.46
CA GLY A 157 2.74 10.45 -1.28
C GLY A 157 3.95 10.21 -2.19
N ALA A 158 3.82 10.53 -3.48
CA ALA A 158 4.91 10.42 -4.45
C ALA A 158 6.05 11.40 -4.13
N ALA A 159 5.73 12.66 -3.82
CA ALA A 159 6.71 13.68 -3.45
C ALA A 159 7.49 13.27 -2.20
N THR A 160 6.85 12.72 -1.18
CA THR A 160 7.52 12.27 0.04
C THR A 160 8.55 11.18 -0.25
N ALA A 161 8.24 10.20 -1.11
CA ALA A 161 9.20 9.16 -1.49
C ALA A 161 10.42 9.74 -2.23
N ILE A 162 10.20 10.67 -3.16
CA ILE A 162 11.27 11.33 -3.92
C ILE A 162 12.15 12.19 -2.98
N VAL A 163 11.52 13.01 -2.14
CA VAL A 163 12.23 13.89 -1.20
C VAL A 163 13.04 13.07 -0.20
N ALA A 164 12.49 11.97 0.32
CA ALA A 164 13.24 11.09 1.21
C ALA A 164 14.47 10.48 0.53
N ALA A 165 14.33 10.01 -0.72
CA ALA A 165 15.47 9.49 -1.49
C ALA A 165 16.53 10.58 -1.72
N LEU A 166 16.14 11.82 -2.03
CA LEU A 166 17.05 12.95 -2.19
C LEU A 166 17.75 13.31 -0.86
N ILE A 167 17.04 13.28 0.26
CA ILE A 167 17.62 13.51 1.60
C ILE A 167 18.66 12.42 1.90
N PHE A 168 18.33 11.13 1.72
CA PHE A 168 19.26 10.02 1.96
C PHE A 168 20.50 10.09 1.06
N ARG A 169 20.36 10.60 -0.18
CA ARG A 169 21.48 10.84 -1.09
C ARG A 169 22.51 11.80 -0.49
N THR A 170 22.12 12.76 0.34
CA THR A 170 23.06 13.74 0.93
C THR A 170 24.10 13.08 1.84
N MET A 171 23.80 11.91 2.41
CA MET A 171 24.74 11.15 3.22
C MET A 171 25.91 10.55 2.44
N ARG A 172 25.86 10.53 1.10
CA ARG A 172 26.96 10.07 0.24
C ARG A 172 28.29 10.74 0.58
N SER A 173 28.27 12.06 0.81
CA SER A 173 29.46 12.88 1.04
C SER A 173 29.86 13.02 2.50
N THR A 174 28.99 12.60 3.42
CA THR A 174 29.15 12.87 4.88
C THR A 174 29.26 11.60 5.72
N ALA A 175 28.66 10.50 5.31
CA ALA A 175 28.77 9.23 6.00
C ALA A 175 30.05 8.46 5.59
N ILE A 176 30.51 7.60 6.48
CA ILE A 176 31.61 6.67 6.17
C ILE A 176 31.15 5.74 5.05
N ARG A 177 32.00 5.56 4.04
CA ARG A 177 31.63 4.85 2.80
C ARG A 177 31.08 3.43 3.02
N TRP A 178 31.66 2.66 3.93
CA TRP A 178 31.19 1.31 4.23
C TRP A 178 29.77 1.30 4.78
N SER A 179 29.39 2.30 5.61
CA SER A 179 28.07 2.38 6.23
C SER A 179 26.97 2.57 5.21
N PHE A 180 27.23 3.38 4.17
CA PHE A 180 26.30 3.58 3.08
C PHE A 180 26.21 2.31 2.20
N THR A 181 27.34 1.65 1.90
CA THR A 181 27.34 0.38 1.16
C THR A 181 26.55 -0.70 1.89
N THR A 182 26.73 -0.85 3.20
CA THR A 182 25.98 -1.82 4.00
C THR A 182 24.48 -1.54 3.95
N ALA A 183 24.06 -0.28 4.06
CA ALA A 183 22.63 0.08 3.96
C ALA A 183 22.07 -0.27 2.56
N VAL A 184 22.82 -0.03 1.49
CA VAL A 184 22.39 -0.38 0.13
C VAL A 184 22.29 -1.89 -0.06
N LEU A 185 23.24 -2.68 0.45
CA LEU A 185 23.17 -4.14 0.40
C LEU A 185 21.94 -4.68 1.14
N LEU A 186 21.65 -4.15 2.32
CA LEU A 186 20.45 -4.51 3.08
C LEU A 186 19.17 -4.10 2.36
N LEU A 187 19.15 -2.92 1.73
CA LEU A 187 18.02 -2.48 0.90
C LEU A 187 17.75 -3.47 -0.24
N ILE A 188 18.80 -3.85 -1.00
CA ILE A 188 18.64 -4.77 -2.13
C ILE A 188 18.23 -6.17 -1.64
N ALA A 189 18.75 -6.63 -0.50
CA ALA A 189 18.32 -7.88 0.10
C ALA A 189 16.84 -7.88 0.48
N LEU A 190 16.32 -6.77 1.04
CA LEU A 190 14.89 -6.62 1.35
C LEU A 190 14.03 -6.54 0.08
N LEU A 191 14.52 -5.89 -0.99
CA LEU A 191 13.86 -5.87 -2.29
C LEU A 191 13.77 -7.29 -2.87
N PHE A 192 14.89 -8.03 -2.84
CA PHE A 192 14.92 -9.43 -3.26
C PHE A 192 13.91 -10.28 -2.50
N VAL A 193 13.88 -10.18 -1.17
CA VAL A 193 12.89 -10.91 -0.34
C VAL A 193 11.47 -10.56 -0.74
N SER A 194 11.18 -9.27 -0.98
CA SER A 194 9.85 -8.82 -1.41
C SER A 194 9.46 -9.39 -2.78
N HIS A 195 10.34 -9.27 -3.79
CA HIS A 195 10.07 -9.77 -5.14
C HIS A 195 10.03 -11.32 -5.18
N PHE A 196 10.91 -11.98 -4.43
CA PHE A 196 10.91 -13.44 -4.32
C PHE A 196 9.63 -13.95 -3.65
N THR A 197 9.14 -13.29 -2.60
CA THR A 197 7.89 -13.65 -1.93
C THR A 197 6.71 -13.56 -2.89
N ASP A 198 6.60 -12.47 -3.66
CA ASP A 198 5.55 -12.30 -4.66
C ASP A 198 5.65 -13.37 -5.77
N LEU A 199 6.86 -13.70 -6.21
CA LEU A 199 7.11 -14.75 -7.21
C LEU A 199 6.73 -16.13 -6.66
N ALA A 200 7.16 -16.46 -5.45
CA ALA A 200 6.88 -17.72 -4.79
C ALA A 200 5.37 -17.94 -4.62
N GLN A 201 4.62 -16.90 -4.27
CA GLN A 201 3.15 -16.93 -4.22
C GLN A 201 2.53 -17.32 -5.57
N ILE A 202 3.03 -16.78 -6.68
CA ILE A 202 2.55 -17.12 -8.03
C ILE A 202 2.93 -18.55 -8.40
N LEU A 203 4.17 -18.98 -8.12
CA LEU A 203 4.63 -20.35 -8.39
C LEU A 203 3.79 -21.39 -7.66
N GLN A 204 3.46 -21.13 -6.40
CA GLN A 204 2.59 -22.01 -5.61
C GLN A 204 1.15 -21.99 -6.12
N SER A 205 0.59 -20.82 -6.45
CA SER A 205 -0.78 -20.71 -6.96
C SER A 205 -0.95 -21.46 -8.30
N LYS A 206 0.10 -21.49 -9.12
CA LYS A 206 0.16 -22.25 -10.38
C LYS A 206 0.54 -23.73 -10.18
N ARG A 207 0.76 -24.18 -8.95
CA ARG A 207 1.21 -25.55 -8.60
C ARG A 207 2.53 -25.96 -9.27
N ILE A 208 3.40 -25.01 -9.62
CA ILE A 208 4.73 -25.28 -10.20
C ILE A 208 5.69 -25.75 -9.10
N VAL A 209 5.59 -25.13 -7.91
CA VAL A 209 6.41 -25.46 -6.75
C VAL A 209 5.51 -25.71 -5.55
N HIS A 210 5.80 -26.76 -4.79
CA HIS A 210 5.17 -27.02 -3.49
C HIS A 210 6.18 -26.75 -2.40
N PHE A 211 5.90 -25.75 -1.57
CA PHE A 211 6.75 -25.42 -0.44
C PHE A 211 6.40 -26.31 0.77
N PRO A 212 7.40 -26.80 1.53
CA PRO A 212 7.16 -27.41 2.83
C PRO A 212 6.39 -26.44 3.76
N THR A 213 5.64 -27.00 4.72
CA THR A 213 4.75 -26.21 5.60
C THR A 213 5.46 -25.04 6.26
N GLU A 214 6.68 -25.22 6.75
CA GLU A 214 7.44 -24.15 7.41
C GLU A 214 7.84 -23.02 6.44
N ALA A 215 8.32 -23.38 5.25
CA ALA A 215 8.64 -22.41 4.20
C ALA A 215 7.39 -21.67 3.73
N PHE A 216 6.26 -22.35 3.62
CA PHE A 216 4.98 -21.75 3.29
C PHE A 216 4.52 -20.74 4.36
N LEU A 217 4.62 -21.11 5.65
CA LEU A 217 4.29 -20.20 6.75
C LEU A 217 5.19 -18.96 6.76
N ALA A 218 6.49 -19.11 6.46
CA ALA A 218 7.41 -17.98 6.32
C ALA A 218 7.01 -17.05 5.14
N LEU A 219 6.61 -17.62 3.98
CA LEU A 219 6.09 -16.85 2.86
C LEU A 219 4.80 -16.09 3.22
N VAL A 220 3.87 -16.75 3.90
CA VAL A 220 2.62 -16.13 4.38
C VAL A 220 2.92 -15.00 5.36
N TRP A 221 3.89 -15.19 6.25
CA TRP A 221 4.33 -14.13 7.14
C TRP A 221 4.86 -12.92 6.35
N CYS A 222 5.74 -13.13 5.37
CA CYS A 222 6.25 -12.07 4.50
C CYS A 222 5.13 -11.34 3.75
N ILE A 223 4.17 -12.07 3.18
CA ILE A 223 3.01 -11.50 2.47
C ILE A 223 2.19 -10.59 3.40
N ASN A 224 1.91 -11.05 4.61
CA ASN A 224 1.12 -10.29 5.58
C ASN A 224 1.89 -9.07 6.13
N HIS A 225 3.23 -9.07 6.03
CA HIS A 225 4.10 -8.01 6.57
C HIS A 225 4.78 -7.16 5.49
N GLN A 226 4.29 -7.14 4.24
CA GLN A 226 4.89 -6.36 3.14
C GLN A 226 5.13 -4.89 3.49
N ARG A 227 4.20 -4.26 4.22
CA ARG A 227 4.36 -2.89 4.70
C ARG A 227 5.55 -2.74 5.66
N HIS A 228 5.76 -3.70 6.56
CA HIS A 228 6.89 -3.69 7.48
C HIS A 228 8.22 -3.85 6.73
N MET A 229 8.24 -4.60 5.62
CA MET A 229 9.41 -4.68 4.74
C MET A 229 9.73 -3.33 4.10
N VAL A 230 8.72 -2.58 3.63
CA VAL A 230 8.93 -1.22 3.10
C VAL A 230 9.46 -0.27 4.18
N ILE A 231 8.96 -0.36 5.41
CA ILE A 231 9.50 0.39 6.54
C ILE A 231 10.95 -0.03 6.81
N ALA A 232 11.27 -1.33 6.80
CA ALA A 232 12.62 -1.82 6.98
C ALA A 232 13.58 -1.30 5.89
N MET A 233 13.14 -1.19 4.62
CA MET A 233 13.92 -0.60 3.52
C MET A 233 14.32 0.87 3.81
N VAL A 234 13.52 1.60 4.54
CA VAL A 234 13.84 2.96 5.00
C VAL A 234 14.77 2.92 6.22
N LEU A 235 14.48 2.03 7.18
CA LEU A 235 15.22 1.95 8.44
C LEU A 235 16.66 1.45 8.30
N VAL A 236 17.02 0.72 7.23
CA VAL A 236 18.42 0.32 6.98
C VAL A 236 19.36 1.53 6.83
N PHE A 237 18.83 2.69 6.44
CA PHE A 237 19.60 3.93 6.34
C PHE A 237 19.97 4.55 7.69
N ILE A 238 19.51 3.98 8.83
CA ILE A 238 19.97 4.40 10.17
C ILE A 238 21.49 4.23 10.31
N ILE A 239 22.08 3.25 9.60
CA ILE A 239 23.52 2.98 9.64
C ILE A 239 24.32 4.19 9.12
N PRO A 240 24.10 4.70 7.88
CA PRO A 240 24.77 5.90 7.41
C PRO A 240 24.31 7.18 8.13
N VAL A 241 23.10 7.24 8.69
CA VAL A 241 22.64 8.37 9.54
C VAL A 241 23.55 8.51 10.75
N ILE A 242 23.71 7.43 11.51
CA ILE A 242 24.59 7.43 12.69
C ILE A 242 26.03 7.77 12.28
N ALA A 243 26.54 7.15 11.21
CA ALA A 243 27.87 7.42 10.71
C ALA A 243 28.07 8.89 10.33
N SER A 244 27.10 9.51 9.66
CA SER A 244 27.15 10.92 9.26
C SER A 244 27.14 11.86 10.47
N ILE A 245 26.27 11.60 11.46
CA ILE A 245 26.21 12.38 12.70
C ILE A 245 27.53 12.28 13.47
N VAL A 246 28.04 11.06 13.65
CA VAL A 246 29.32 10.82 14.35
C VAL A 246 30.47 11.53 13.65
N MET A 247 30.56 11.49 12.31
CA MET A 247 31.57 12.23 11.56
C MET A 247 31.43 13.74 11.76
N GLY A 248 30.20 14.27 11.81
CA GLY A 248 29.95 15.66 12.08
C GLY A 248 30.37 16.13 13.49
N PHE A 249 30.52 15.22 14.45
CA PHE A 249 31.06 15.53 15.78
C PHE A 249 32.57 15.30 15.89
N LYS A 250 33.13 14.28 15.22
CA LYS A 250 34.55 13.90 15.32
C LYS A 250 35.50 14.88 14.61
N ILE A 251 35.08 15.50 13.52
CA ILE A 251 35.95 16.40 12.77
C ILE A 251 36.14 17.69 13.57
N LYS A 252 37.40 17.97 13.95
CA LYS A 252 37.78 19.22 14.60
C LYS A 252 38.02 20.32 13.55
N PRO A 253 37.60 21.56 13.83
CA PRO A 253 37.82 22.70 12.91
C PRO A 253 39.26 23.23 13.04
N GLU A 254 40.24 22.38 12.76
CA GLU A 254 41.68 22.69 12.85
C GLU A 254 42.28 22.51 11.46
N GLY A 255 43.28 23.33 11.09
CA GLY A 255 43.95 23.23 9.79
C GLY A 255 45.08 24.24 9.65
N ALA A 256 45.95 24.02 8.66
CA ALA A 256 47.14 24.82 8.39
C ALA A 256 46.80 26.27 7.92
N ASN A 257 45.57 26.48 7.45
CA ASN A 257 45.09 27.81 7.03
C ASN A 257 43.58 27.94 7.27
N GLU A 258 43.05 29.17 7.26
CA GLU A 258 41.64 29.44 7.47
C GLU A 258 40.68 28.78 6.45
N ALA A 259 41.16 28.52 5.23
CA ALA A 259 40.34 27.90 4.19
C ALA A 259 40.04 26.43 4.58
N ILE A 260 41.04 25.72 5.14
CA ILE A 260 40.87 24.35 5.65
C ILE A 260 39.93 24.36 6.86
N VAL A 261 40.11 25.28 7.80
CA VAL A 261 39.22 25.42 8.96
C VAL A 261 37.78 25.65 8.53
N ARG A 262 37.54 26.57 7.57
CA ARG A 262 36.22 26.82 6.98
C ARG A 262 35.64 25.57 6.31
N SER A 263 36.44 24.80 5.60
CA SER A 263 36.00 23.57 4.93
C SER A 263 35.56 22.50 5.97
N HIS A 264 36.30 22.37 7.09
CA HIS A 264 35.95 21.47 8.19
C HIS A 264 34.64 21.90 8.88
N ILE A 265 34.45 23.21 9.12
CA ILE A 265 33.20 23.73 9.68
C ILE A 265 32.02 23.46 8.74
N ALA A 266 32.21 23.69 7.44
CA ALA A 266 31.17 23.44 6.42
C ALA A 266 30.82 21.94 6.35
N PHE A 267 31.82 21.06 6.41
CA PHE A 267 31.59 19.60 6.43
C PHE A 267 30.83 19.19 7.70
N ARG A 268 31.22 19.67 8.89
CA ARG A 268 30.52 19.39 10.14
C ARG A 268 29.04 19.76 10.07
N ARG A 269 28.74 20.97 9.55
CA ARG A 269 27.36 21.43 9.39
C ARG A 269 26.58 20.53 8.42
N ARG A 270 27.17 20.21 7.26
CA ARG A 270 26.55 19.32 6.26
C ARG A 270 26.31 17.91 6.81
N ALA A 271 27.27 17.34 7.53
CA ALA A 271 27.16 16.00 8.09
C ALA A 271 26.06 15.89 9.15
N LYS A 272 26.00 16.88 10.07
CA LYS A 272 24.92 16.95 11.07
C LYS A 272 23.55 17.18 10.41
N ALA A 273 23.45 18.08 9.44
CA ALA A 273 22.22 18.37 8.73
C ALA A 273 21.74 17.15 7.93
N ALA A 274 22.64 16.47 7.18
CA ALA A 274 22.31 15.26 6.45
C ALA A 274 21.77 14.15 7.35
N GLY A 275 22.44 13.91 8.50
CA GLY A 275 21.98 12.94 9.49
C GLY A 275 20.63 13.33 10.11
N ALA A 276 20.46 14.58 10.53
CA ALA A 276 19.23 15.06 11.16
C ALA A 276 18.03 15.00 10.21
N TRP A 277 18.16 15.51 8.99
CA TRP A 277 17.07 15.45 8.01
C TRP A 277 16.73 14.02 7.58
N SER A 278 17.75 13.15 7.47
CA SER A 278 17.51 11.73 7.20
C SER A 278 16.75 11.05 8.33
N LEU A 279 17.08 11.37 9.59
CA LEU A 279 16.36 10.86 10.75
C LEU A 279 14.88 11.35 10.77
N VAL A 280 14.66 12.64 10.49
CA VAL A 280 13.31 13.20 10.38
C VAL A 280 12.50 12.50 9.27
N ALA A 281 13.11 12.28 8.09
CA ALA A 281 12.47 11.56 6.99
C ALA A 281 12.10 10.13 7.40
N MET A 282 13.01 9.40 8.07
CA MET A 282 12.76 8.04 8.55
C MET A 282 11.61 7.98 9.55
N ILE A 283 11.61 8.87 10.55
CA ILE A 283 10.55 8.95 11.56
C ILE A 283 9.22 9.30 10.89
N GLY A 284 9.19 10.30 10.00
CA GLY A 284 7.99 10.73 9.28
C GLY A 284 7.39 9.61 8.41
N ILE A 285 8.22 8.89 7.64
CA ILE A 285 7.76 7.76 6.81
C ILE A 285 7.26 6.62 7.69
N THR A 286 8.00 6.25 8.74
CA THR A 286 7.58 5.19 9.66
C THR A 286 6.26 5.53 10.33
N PHE A 287 6.10 6.77 10.81
CA PHE A 287 4.85 7.26 11.38
C PHE A 287 3.70 7.22 10.37
N ALA A 288 3.93 7.67 9.13
CA ALA A 288 2.92 7.64 8.07
C ALA A 288 2.48 6.20 7.73
N LEU A 289 3.44 5.27 7.61
CA LEU A 289 3.15 3.87 7.25
C LEU A 289 2.67 3.00 8.43
N THR A 290 2.75 3.47 9.66
CA THR A 290 2.21 2.81 10.87
C THR A 290 0.92 3.48 11.32
N TYR A 291 1.04 4.62 11.98
CA TYR A 291 -0.10 5.36 12.51
C TYR A 291 -1.03 5.88 11.41
N GLY A 292 -0.48 6.45 10.32
CA GLY A 292 -1.27 6.92 9.19
C GLY A 292 -2.12 5.80 8.58
N VAL A 293 -1.54 4.61 8.39
CA VAL A 293 -2.30 3.45 7.89
C VAL A 293 -3.33 2.96 8.90
N ALA A 294 -3.02 2.96 10.21
CA ALA A 294 -4.00 2.60 11.24
C ALA A 294 -5.23 3.52 11.20
N GLN A 295 -5.04 4.82 10.97
CA GLN A 295 -6.14 5.78 10.83
C GLN A 295 -6.98 5.57 9.56
N THR A 296 -6.41 4.97 8.50
CA THR A 296 -7.19 4.62 7.29
C THR A 296 -8.01 3.34 7.46
N LYS A 297 -7.63 2.48 8.41
CA LYS A 297 -8.36 1.27 8.79
C LYS A 297 -9.34 1.61 9.91
N LYS A 298 -10.31 2.50 9.68
CA LYS A 298 -11.40 2.67 10.64
C LYS A 298 -12.07 1.33 10.79
N VAL A 299 -12.01 0.77 12.00
CA VAL A 299 -12.88 -0.33 12.39
C VAL A 299 -14.29 0.26 12.43
N ILE A 300 -15.05 -0.02 11.38
CA ILE A 300 -16.44 0.38 11.34
C ILE A 300 -17.17 -0.49 12.36
N THR A 301 -17.55 0.12 13.46
CA THR A 301 -18.44 -0.50 14.44
C THR A 301 -19.85 -0.44 13.88
N LEU A 302 -20.54 -1.59 13.88
CA LEU A 302 -21.95 -1.62 13.55
C LEU A 302 -22.73 -0.89 14.65
N SER A 303 -23.85 -0.22 14.31
CA SER A 303 -24.74 0.36 15.30
C SER A 303 -25.22 -0.74 16.28
N PRO A 304 -25.39 -0.44 17.55
CA PRO A 304 -25.97 -1.41 18.50
C PRO A 304 -27.38 -1.81 18.06
N PRO A 305 -27.78 -3.06 18.35
CA PRO A 305 -29.19 -3.46 18.12
C PRO A 305 -30.16 -2.62 18.92
N GLU A 306 -31.30 -2.33 18.31
CA GLU A 306 -32.42 -1.60 18.94
C GLU A 306 -33.42 -2.57 19.56
N ASP A 307 -34.15 -2.11 20.55
CA ASP A 307 -35.19 -2.87 21.22
C ASP A 307 -36.46 -2.95 20.36
N TYR A 308 -37.19 -4.05 20.46
CA TYR A 308 -38.46 -4.27 19.81
C TYR A 308 -39.34 -5.21 20.66
N SER A 309 -40.62 -5.29 20.35
CA SER A 309 -41.51 -6.19 21.05
C SER A 309 -41.46 -7.60 20.49
N LEU A 310 -41.20 -8.59 21.33
CA LEU A 310 -41.21 -10.00 20.96
C LEU A 310 -42.24 -10.73 21.87
N SER A 311 -43.34 -11.25 21.29
CA SER A 311 -44.35 -12.05 21.98
C SER A 311 -44.90 -13.14 21.08
N ASP A 312 -45.18 -14.29 21.66
CA ASP A 312 -45.83 -15.43 20.98
C ASP A 312 -45.20 -15.83 19.64
N GLY A 313 -43.84 -15.76 19.56
CA GLY A 313 -43.12 -16.09 18.34
C GLY A 313 -43.25 -15.04 17.23
N VAL A 314 -43.62 -13.79 17.58
CA VAL A 314 -43.76 -12.68 16.63
C VAL A 314 -42.96 -11.49 17.11
N ALA A 315 -42.08 -11.00 16.25
CA ALA A 315 -41.33 -9.76 16.42
C ALA A 315 -42.14 -8.60 15.82
N THR A 316 -42.35 -7.56 16.59
CA THR A 316 -43.14 -6.38 16.18
C THR A 316 -42.32 -5.11 16.31
N ILE A 317 -42.15 -4.38 15.19
CA ILE A 317 -41.41 -3.12 15.12
C ILE A 317 -42.37 -2.01 14.67
N LYS A 318 -42.49 -0.95 15.47
CA LYS A 318 -43.36 0.18 15.16
C LYS A 318 -42.76 1.08 14.09
N PHE A 319 -43.58 1.62 13.19
CA PHE A 319 -43.13 2.59 12.18
C PHE A 319 -42.54 3.85 12.79
N SER A 320 -43.03 4.29 13.95
CA SER A 320 -42.47 5.45 14.64
C SER A 320 -41.00 5.30 14.99
N GLN A 321 -40.47 4.05 15.06
CA GLN A 321 -39.08 3.74 15.35
C GLN A 321 -38.21 3.75 14.10
N ILE A 322 -38.75 3.41 12.92
CA ILE A 322 -37.99 3.13 11.69
C ILE A 322 -38.38 4.05 10.52
N ASN A 323 -38.98 5.22 10.81
CA ASN A 323 -39.56 6.08 9.77
C ASN A 323 -38.66 7.25 9.37
N ASP A 324 -37.46 7.33 9.93
CA ASP A 324 -36.49 8.42 9.73
C ASP A 324 -35.62 8.27 8.46
N GLY A 325 -35.70 7.11 7.80
CA GLY A 325 -34.92 6.84 6.59
C GLY A 325 -33.47 6.34 6.84
N HIS A 326 -33.12 6.11 8.11
CA HIS A 326 -31.82 5.55 8.51
C HIS A 326 -31.87 4.02 8.65
N LEU A 327 -30.69 3.41 8.77
CA LEU A 327 -30.52 1.97 8.93
C LEU A 327 -30.74 1.55 10.39
N HIS A 328 -31.85 0.85 10.67
CA HIS A 328 -32.14 0.28 11.97
C HIS A 328 -31.70 -1.17 12.04
N ARG A 329 -31.07 -1.56 13.14
CA ARG A 329 -30.58 -2.91 13.39
C ARG A 329 -31.25 -3.50 14.59
N PHE A 330 -31.63 -4.79 14.46
CA PHE A 330 -32.30 -5.56 15.51
C PHE A 330 -31.56 -6.88 15.70
N GLN A 331 -31.66 -7.47 16.89
CA GLN A 331 -31.04 -8.73 17.24
C GLN A 331 -32.11 -9.74 17.68
N TYR A 332 -31.96 -10.96 17.19
CA TYR A 332 -32.84 -12.07 17.56
C TYR A 332 -31.98 -13.29 17.93
N LYS A 333 -32.34 -13.98 19.00
CA LYS A 333 -31.74 -15.27 19.38
C LYS A 333 -32.59 -16.40 18.86
N ALA A 334 -32.12 -17.14 17.88
CA ALA A 334 -32.81 -18.27 17.27
C ALA A 334 -32.94 -19.43 18.25
N LYS A 335 -33.83 -20.39 17.95
CA LYS A 335 -34.07 -21.58 18.78
C LYS A 335 -32.85 -22.49 18.95
N ASP A 336 -31.97 -22.51 17.98
CA ASP A 336 -30.70 -23.23 18.04
C ASP A 336 -29.60 -22.52 18.88
N GLY A 337 -29.93 -21.35 19.45
CA GLY A 337 -29.02 -20.54 20.24
C GLY A 337 -28.23 -19.52 19.47
N THR A 338 -28.27 -19.53 18.12
CA THR A 338 -27.55 -18.60 17.24
C THR A 338 -28.08 -17.18 17.42
N VAL A 339 -27.16 -16.23 17.60
CA VAL A 339 -27.47 -14.81 17.68
C VAL A 339 -27.47 -14.21 16.30
N MET A 340 -28.63 -13.87 15.80
CA MET A 340 -28.86 -13.30 14.48
C MET A 340 -29.10 -11.80 14.56
N ARG A 341 -28.81 -11.10 13.48
CA ARG A 341 -29.13 -9.69 13.30
C ARG A 341 -29.94 -9.51 12.02
N PHE A 342 -30.90 -8.58 12.07
CA PHE A 342 -31.65 -8.14 10.89
C PHE A 342 -31.71 -6.61 10.84
N ILE A 343 -31.94 -6.09 9.65
CA ILE A 343 -31.96 -4.66 9.38
C ILE A 343 -33.29 -4.26 8.72
N ILE A 344 -33.70 -3.06 9.03
CA ILE A 344 -34.86 -2.41 8.42
C ILE A 344 -34.44 -0.99 8.03
N ILE A 345 -34.84 -0.57 6.83
CA ILE A 345 -34.68 0.81 6.37
C ILE A 345 -35.89 1.26 5.58
N LYS A 346 -36.35 2.49 5.82
CA LYS A 346 -37.39 3.11 5.00
C LYS A 346 -36.83 3.53 3.65
N LYS A 347 -37.42 3.02 2.58
CA LYS A 347 -37.09 3.40 1.19
C LYS A 347 -37.84 4.65 0.76
N ASN A 348 -37.38 5.27 -0.33
CA ASN A 348 -38.11 6.32 -1.01
C ASN A 348 -39.52 5.80 -1.41
N GLY A 349 -40.56 6.62 -1.19
CA GLY A 349 -41.94 6.24 -1.51
C GLY A 349 -42.67 5.46 -0.43
N GLY A 350 -42.11 5.31 0.79
CA GLY A 350 -42.80 4.73 1.94
C GLY A 350 -42.70 3.20 2.06
N ALA A 351 -42.04 2.52 1.17
CA ALA A 351 -41.73 1.09 1.29
C ALA A 351 -40.57 0.86 2.27
N TYR A 352 -40.52 -0.34 2.87
CA TYR A 352 -39.43 -0.75 3.76
C TYR A 352 -38.54 -1.80 3.06
N GLY A 353 -37.24 -1.69 3.27
CA GLY A 353 -36.27 -2.74 2.98
C GLY A 353 -36.01 -3.53 4.25
N VAL A 354 -36.29 -4.83 4.23
CA VAL A 354 -36.12 -5.74 5.36
C VAL A 354 -35.23 -6.90 4.91
N GLY A 355 -34.26 -7.27 5.72
CA GLY A 355 -33.38 -8.40 5.42
C GLY A 355 -32.45 -8.72 6.59
N LEU A 356 -31.74 -9.85 6.52
CA LEU A 356 -30.71 -10.17 7.49
C LEU A 356 -29.56 -9.16 7.42
N ASP A 357 -28.93 -8.90 8.53
CA ASP A 357 -27.64 -8.16 8.60
C ASP A 357 -26.48 -9.06 8.16
N ALA A 358 -26.73 -9.80 7.09
CA ALA A 358 -25.86 -10.79 6.47
C ALA A 358 -26.16 -10.89 4.96
N CYS A 359 -25.21 -11.36 4.15
CA CYS A 359 -25.43 -11.66 2.74
C CYS A 359 -24.79 -12.99 2.33
N ASP A 360 -25.24 -13.55 1.21
CA ASP A 360 -24.75 -14.85 0.69
C ASP A 360 -23.22 -14.85 0.42
N ASN A 361 -22.63 -13.70 0.04
CA ASN A 361 -21.22 -13.62 -0.34
C ASN A 361 -20.28 -13.30 0.85
N CYS A 362 -20.73 -12.49 1.80
CA CYS A 362 -19.90 -11.97 2.88
C CYS A 362 -20.22 -12.54 4.26
N GLY A 363 -21.27 -13.34 4.37
CA GLY A 363 -21.74 -13.91 5.64
C GLY A 363 -22.31 -12.82 6.56
N ASP A 364 -22.09 -12.96 7.86
CA ASP A 364 -22.61 -12.17 8.96
C ASP A 364 -21.85 -10.86 9.23
N ALA A 365 -21.08 -10.37 8.26
CA ALA A 365 -20.27 -9.16 8.41
C ALA A 365 -21.07 -7.91 8.79
N GLY A 366 -22.32 -7.83 8.35
CA GLY A 366 -23.24 -6.73 8.61
C GLY A 366 -23.08 -5.54 7.68
N TYR A 367 -23.99 -4.58 7.83
CA TYR A 367 -24.06 -3.36 7.04
C TYR A 367 -23.96 -2.14 7.93
N TYR A 368 -23.40 -1.06 7.40
CA TYR A 368 -23.36 0.24 8.05
C TYR A 368 -23.83 1.35 7.12
N GLU A 369 -24.31 2.43 7.68
CA GLU A 369 -24.71 3.62 6.93
C GLU A 369 -23.55 4.63 6.90
N LYS A 370 -23.28 5.17 5.71
CA LYS A 370 -22.31 6.25 5.52
C LYS A 370 -22.74 7.11 4.33
N ASP A 371 -22.83 8.41 4.56
CA ASP A 371 -23.18 9.40 3.53
C ASP A 371 -24.51 9.05 2.80
N GLY A 372 -25.50 8.56 3.56
CA GLY A 372 -26.83 8.14 3.05
C GLY A 372 -26.82 6.85 2.21
N LYS A 373 -25.69 6.12 2.18
CA LYS A 373 -25.54 4.83 1.49
C LYS A 373 -25.40 3.70 2.51
N ILE A 374 -26.01 2.56 2.24
CA ILE A 374 -25.85 1.33 3.03
C ILE A 374 -24.68 0.54 2.43
N ILE A 375 -23.69 0.23 3.24
CA ILE A 375 -22.43 -0.35 2.81
C ILE A 375 -22.19 -1.67 3.55
N CYS A 376 -21.82 -2.73 2.82
CA CYS A 376 -21.40 -3.99 3.41
C CYS A 376 -20.05 -3.83 4.12
N LYS A 377 -19.97 -4.20 5.39
CA LYS A 377 -18.77 -4.03 6.22
C LYS A 377 -17.55 -4.82 5.73
N LYS A 378 -17.74 -5.94 5.03
CA LYS A 378 -16.65 -6.82 4.58
C LYS A 378 -16.07 -6.42 3.24
N CYS A 379 -16.90 -6.06 2.27
CA CYS A 379 -16.47 -5.80 0.90
C CYS A 379 -16.55 -4.32 0.48
N ASP A 380 -17.04 -3.43 1.37
CA ASP A 380 -17.21 -1.99 1.13
C ASP A 380 -18.10 -1.64 -0.09
N VAL A 381 -18.92 -2.60 -0.54
CA VAL A 381 -19.88 -2.37 -1.64
C VAL A 381 -21.06 -1.60 -1.11
N ALA A 382 -21.38 -0.46 -1.75
CA ALA A 382 -22.60 0.29 -1.48
C ALA A 382 -23.79 -0.44 -2.10
N ILE A 383 -24.81 -0.72 -1.26
CA ILE A 383 -26.03 -1.39 -1.65
C ILE A 383 -27.05 -0.34 -2.11
N ASN A 384 -27.67 -0.59 -3.25
CA ASN A 384 -28.76 0.25 -3.71
C ASN A 384 -29.98 0.05 -2.77
N LEU A 385 -30.47 1.12 -2.17
CA LEU A 385 -31.65 1.09 -1.28
C LEU A 385 -32.86 0.38 -1.90
N ALA A 386 -33.05 0.55 -3.20
CA ALA A 386 -34.17 -0.09 -3.91
C ALA A 386 -34.06 -1.62 -3.90
N THR A 387 -32.83 -2.18 -3.87
CA THR A 387 -32.58 -3.63 -3.93
C THR A 387 -32.54 -4.32 -2.57
N ILE A 388 -32.57 -3.59 -1.45
CA ILE A 388 -32.69 -4.20 -0.13
C ILE A 388 -34.05 -4.93 -0.03
N GLY A 389 -34.01 -6.21 0.34
CA GLY A 389 -35.18 -7.09 0.30
C GLY A 389 -35.32 -7.95 -0.96
N PHE A 390 -34.35 -7.85 -1.91
CA PHE A 390 -34.22 -8.77 -3.03
C PHE A 390 -33.02 -9.67 -2.85
N LYS A 391 -33.15 -10.93 -3.25
CA LYS A 391 -32.09 -11.94 -3.16
C LYS A 391 -31.00 -11.69 -4.19
N GLY A 392 -29.74 -11.85 -3.76
CA GLY A 392 -28.56 -11.96 -4.64
C GLY A 392 -27.45 -10.94 -4.38
N GLY A 393 -26.24 -11.31 -4.74
CA GLY A 393 -25.03 -10.51 -4.60
C GLY A 393 -24.69 -10.20 -3.13
N CYS A 394 -24.36 -8.94 -2.87
CA CYS A 394 -24.12 -8.44 -1.51
C CYS A 394 -25.34 -7.81 -0.86
N ASN A 395 -26.55 -8.02 -1.41
CA ASN A 395 -27.78 -7.57 -0.77
C ASN A 395 -28.03 -8.32 0.54
N PRO A 396 -28.66 -7.68 1.55
CA PRO A 396 -29.17 -8.35 2.72
C PRO A 396 -30.07 -9.52 2.33
N VAL A 397 -29.85 -10.71 2.93
CA VAL A 397 -30.69 -11.88 2.65
C VAL A 397 -32.13 -11.56 3.04
N PRO A 398 -33.08 -11.60 2.08
CA PRO A 398 -34.47 -11.27 2.36
C PRO A 398 -35.17 -12.38 3.12
N PHE A 399 -36.17 -12.02 3.89
CA PHE A 399 -37.11 -12.93 4.55
C PHE A 399 -38.52 -12.37 4.57
N ASP A 400 -39.52 -13.21 4.82
CA ASP A 400 -40.90 -12.84 4.80
C ASP A 400 -41.28 -12.01 6.03
N TYR A 401 -41.99 -10.94 5.80
CA TYR A 401 -42.58 -10.05 6.83
C TYR A 401 -43.95 -9.54 6.40
N GLN A 402 -44.73 -9.07 7.33
CA GLN A 402 -46.02 -8.46 7.09
C GLN A 402 -46.04 -7.00 7.53
N VAL A 403 -46.76 -6.18 6.81
CA VAL A 403 -46.99 -4.78 7.16
C VAL A 403 -48.43 -4.67 7.65
N GLU A 404 -48.57 -4.36 8.90
CA GLU A 404 -49.88 -4.06 9.52
C GLU A 404 -49.96 -2.57 9.85
N SER A 405 -51.15 -2.10 10.30
CA SER A 405 -51.39 -0.69 10.63
C SER A 405 -50.31 -0.09 11.54
N GLY A 406 -49.33 0.60 10.95
CA GLY A 406 -48.27 1.31 11.65
C GLY A 406 -47.11 0.46 12.22
N LYS A 407 -46.98 -0.81 11.83
CA LYS A 407 -45.94 -1.72 12.32
C LYS A 407 -45.48 -2.75 11.27
N ILE A 408 -44.27 -3.25 11.43
CA ILE A 408 -43.75 -4.44 10.75
C ILE A 408 -43.83 -5.63 11.68
N VAL A 409 -44.35 -6.74 11.17
CA VAL A 409 -44.56 -7.99 11.90
C VAL A 409 -43.73 -9.09 11.24
N ILE A 410 -42.88 -9.76 12.02
CA ILE A 410 -42.01 -10.82 11.57
C ILE A 410 -42.23 -12.06 12.40
N LYS A 411 -42.57 -13.20 11.78
CA LYS A 411 -42.66 -14.48 12.47
C LYS A 411 -41.24 -14.98 12.79
N THR A 412 -40.97 -15.36 14.02
CA THR A 412 -39.65 -15.86 14.44
C THR A 412 -39.26 -17.15 13.73
N SER A 413 -40.24 -17.97 13.31
CA SER A 413 -39.97 -19.16 12.50
C SER A 413 -39.26 -18.86 11.19
N THR A 414 -39.52 -17.69 10.60
CA THR A 414 -38.82 -17.25 9.36
C THR A 414 -37.37 -16.91 9.63
N LEU A 415 -37.06 -16.32 10.77
CA LEU A 415 -35.68 -16.04 11.20
C LEU A 415 -34.96 -17.33 11.60
N ASP A 416 -35.62 -18.20 12.38
CA ASP A 416 -35.04 -19.51 12.78
C ASP A 416 -34.53 -20.33 11.56
N ALA A 417 -35.30 -20.30 10.45
CA ALA A 417 -34.93 -21.01 9.22
C ALA A 417 -33.66 -20.48 8.53
N LEU A 418 -33.20 -19.27 8.91
CA LEU A 418 -32.05 -18.59 8.30
C LEU A 418 -30.85 -18.45 9.25
N SER A 419 -30.88 -19.16 10.41
CA SER A 419 -29.80 -19.10 11.42
C SER A 419 -28.42 -19.48 10.87
N THR A 420 -28.38 -20.33 9.85
CA THR A 420 -27.14 -20.79 9.20
C THR A 420 -26.29 -19.68 8.58
N HIS A 421 -26.87 -18.48 8.31
CA HIS A 421 -26.13 -17.34 7.81
C HIS A 421 -25.27 -16.65 8.91
N PHE A 422 -25.43 -17.05 10.18
CA PHE A 422 -24.71 -16.52 11.34
C PHE A 422 -23.91 -17.58 12.11
N GLN A 423 -23.72 -18.76 11.52
CA GLN A 423 -22.93 -19.88 12.07
C GLN A 423 -21.51 -19.90 11.53
#